data_bc9709fd3cb32ac6db3cb740fa450413
#
_entry.id   bc9709fd3cb32ac6db3cb740fa450413
#
_cell.length_a   1.000
_cell.length_b   1.000
_cell.length_c   1.000
_cell.angle_alpha   90.00
_cell.angle_beta   90.00
_cell.angle_gamma   90.00
#
_symmetry.space_group_name_H-M   'P 1'
#
loop_
_entity.id
_entity.type
_entity.pdbx_description
1 polymer ?
#
loop_
_entity_poly.entity_id
_entity_poly.type
_entity_poly.pdbx_seq_one_letter_code
_entity_poly.pdbx_strand_id
1 'polypeptide(L)'
;MEAWKTVRGSKAKARSRSASQRSPRDRGGAGTEQRIQRYRQIVNHFEQIARANVGTVVHVADMSRVAGVNQRTLSRAFREIHGIGPYRYLQHLRLSELNRVLFSEEITVTQAALRLGFVELGKLGVLYKKAFGESPSQTKRRRQAVRGVSPSGPPLVPNEVEETVS
;
A
#
# COMPACT_ATOMS: atom_id res chain seq x y z
N MET A 1 -2.75 -8.45 -3.93
CA MET A 1 -2.25 -7.41 -3.01
C MET A 1 -0.89 -6.85 -3.43
N GLU A 2 -0.71 -6.43 -4.68
CA GLU A 2 0.59 -5.99 -5.21
C GLU A 2 0.52 -4.69 -6.04
N ALA A 3 -0.52 -3.87 -5.82
CA ALA A 3 -0.76 -2.65 -6.61
C ALA A 3 0.37 -1.58 -6.52
N TRP A 4 1.26 -1.68 -5.55
CA TRP A 4 2.35 -0.71 -5.37
C TRP A 4 3.62 -1.03 -6.18
N LYS A 5 3.75 -2.24 -6.74
CA LYS A 5 4.93 -2.63 -7.55
C LYS A 5 4.93 -2.00 -8.95
N THR A 6 3.80 -1.48 -9.43
CA THR A 6 3.63 -1.02 -10.83
C THR A 6 4.08 0.42 -11.08
N VAL A 7 4.42 1.20 -10.06
CA VAL A 7 4.91 2.59 -10.24
C VAL A 7 6.44 2.62 -10.32
N ARG A 8 7.03 1.77 -11.17
CA ARG A 8 8.40 1.97 -11.66
C ARG A 8 8.36 2.60 -13.05
N GLY A 9 8.12 3.90 -13.09
CA GLY A 9 8.35 4.71 -14.28
C GLY A 9 9.85 4.82 -14.55
N SER A 10 10.29 4.23 -15.64
CA SER A 10 11.61 4.30 -16.26
C SER A 10 12.17 5.72 -16.31
N LYS A 11 13.39 5.92 -15.81
CA LYS A 11 14.42 6.77 -16.42
C LYS A 11 15.80 6.23 -16.05
N ALA A 12 16.18 5.15 -16.67
CA ALA A 12 17.57 4.75 -16.74
C ALA A 12 18.25 5.54 -17.88
N LYS A 13 19.04 6.56 -17.53
CA LYS A 13 19.91 7.25 -18.46
C LYS A 13 21.20 6.45 -18.57
N ALA A 14 21.30 5.66 -19.62
CA ALA A 14 22.53 4.94 -19.98
C ALA A 14 23.68 5.93 -20.17
N ARG A 15 24.70 5.84 -19.35
CA ARG A 15 26.04 6.38 -19.62
C ARG A 15 26.97 5.21 -19.85
N SER A 16 27.25 4.94 -21.13
CA SER A 16 28.36 4.12 -21.57
C SER A 16 29.66 4.73 -21.08
N ARG A 17 30.45 4.00 -20.34
CA ARG A 17 31.88 4.24 -20.13
C ARG A 17 32.62 2.96 -20.32
N SER A 18 33.58 3.04 -21.27
CA SER A 18 34.50 2.07 -21.79
C SER A 18 35.15 1.16 -20.76
N ALA A 19 35.30 -0.09 -21.21
CA ALA A 19 36.04 -1.15 -20.58
C ALA A 19 37.50 -0.75 -20.30
N SER A 20 37.92 -0.92 -19.06
CA SER A 20 39.31 -1.14 -18.68
C SER A 20 39.36 -2.41 -17.85
N GLN A 21 40.05 -3.39 -18.41
CA GLN A 21 40.28 -4.71 -17.83
C GLN A 21 41.06 -4.56 -16.51
N ARG A 22 40.43 -4.93 -15.41
CA ARG A 22 41.12 -5.28 -14.16
C ARG A 22 40.51 -6.57 -13.62
N SER A 23 41.38 -7.55 -13.37
CA SER A 23 41.09 -8.88 -12.85
C SER A 23 40.16 -8.88 -11.65
N PRO A 24 39.23 -9.85 -11.53
CA PRO A 24 38.31 -9.94 -10.41
C PRO A 24 39.07 -10.44 -9.19
N ARG A 25 39.27 -9.56 -8.22
CA ARG A 25 39.56 -9.98 -6.84
C ARG A 25 38.25 -10.45 -6.21
N ASP A 26 38.10 -11.74 -6.11
CA ASP A 26 36.96 -12.50 -5.54
C ASP A 26 36.72 -12.30 -4.04
N ARG A 27 36.90 -11.10 -3.50
CA ARG A 27 36.67 -10.79 -2.09
C ARG A 27 35.46 -9.90 -1.83
N GLY A 28 34.71 -9.50 -2.85
CA GLY A 28 33.56 -8.59 -2.71
C GLY A 28 32.20 -9.26 -2.60
N GLY A 29 32.04 -10.49 -3.09
CA GLY A 29 30.74 -11.15 -3.23
C GLY A 29 30.11 -11.58 -1.90
N ALA A 30 30.85 -12.29 -1.08
CA ALA A 30 30.33 -12.84 0.18
C ALA A 30 29.92 -11.75 1.18
N GLY A 31 30.70 -10.67 1.31
CA GLY A 31 30.35 -9.56 2.21
C GLY A 31 29.14 -8.76 1.75
N THR A 32 28.94 -8.66 0.43
CA THR A 32 27.76 -8.00 -0.16
C THR A 32 26.51 -8.83 0.06
N GLU A 33 26.58 -10.15 -0.15
CA GLU A 33 25.46 -11.06 0.06
C GLU A 33 25.04 -11.10 1.54
N GLN A 34 26.00 -11.22 2.46
CA GLN A 34 25.72 -11.16 3.91
C GLN A 34 25.05 -9.84 4.31
N ARG A 35 25.49 -8.70 3.74
CA ARG A 35 24.88 -7.40 3.99
C ARG A 35 23.44 -7.34 3.48
N ILE A 36 23.19 -7.81 2.28
CA ILE A 36 21.84 -7.85 1.67
C ILE A 36 20.93 -8.75 2.50
N GLN A 37 21.40 -9.90 2.93
CA GLN A 37 20.64 -10.82 3.78
C GLN A 37 20.28 -10.19 5.12
N ARG A 38 21.24 -9.49 5.76
CA ARG A 38 20.96 -8.71 6.98
C ARG A 38 19.91 -7.63 6.74
N TYR A 39 19.97 -6.91 5.60
CA TYR A 39 18.98 -5.88 5.26
C TYR A 39 17.60 -6.48 5.04
N ARG A 40 17.50 -7.63 4.40
CA ARG A 40 16.23 -8.37 4.26
C ARG A 40 15.62 -8.72 5.60
N GLN A 41 16.42 -9.21 6.54
CA GLN A 41 15.95 -9.52 7.91
C GLN A 41 15.41 -8.26 8.63
N ILE A 42 16.14 -7.14 8.56
CA ILE A 42 15.73 -5.87 9.17
C ILE A 42 14.40 -5.39 8.54
N VAL A 43 14.30 -5.42 7.22
CA VAL A 43 13.10 -4.98 6.51
C VAL A 43 11.92 -5.89 6.84
N ASN A 44 12.08 -7.21 6.78
CA ASN A 44 11.01 -8.16 7.11
C ASN A 44 10.50 -7.97 8.54
N HIS A 45 11.39 -7.77 9.50
CA HIS A 45 10.99 -7.54 10.88
C HIS A 45 10.21 -6.23 11.05
N PHE A 46 10.68 -5.15 10.42
CA PHE A 46 9.94 -3.89 10.39
C PHE A 46 8.56 -4.04 9.73
N GLU A 47 8.47 -4.76 8.62
CA GLU A 47 7.21 -5.00 7.92
C GLU A 47 6.18 -5.75 8.78
N GLN A 48 6.63 -6.74 9.54
CA GLN A 48 5.77 -7.47 10.48
C GLN A 48 5.20 -6.53 11.54
N ILE A 49 6.05 -5.70 12.17
CA ILE A 49 5.62 -4.71 13.16
C ILE A 49 4.65 -3.70 12.52
N ALA A 50 4.98 -3.20 11.31
CA ALA A 50 4.16 -2.23 10.59
C ALA A 50 2.76 -2.75 10.25
N ARG A 51 2.67 -4.01 9.81
CA ARG A 51 1.39 -4.66 9.50
C ARG A 51 0.55 -4.92 10.73
N ALA A 52 1.17 -5.35 11.83
CA ALA A 52 0.49 -5.56 13.11
C ALA A 52 -0.08 -4.26 13.70
N ASN A 53 0.52 -3.11 13.37
CA ASN A 53 0.18 -1.80 13.93
C ASN A 53 -0.37 -0.80 12.89
N VAL A 54 -0.87 -1.26 11.76
CA VAL A 54 -1.33 -0.38 10.68
C VAL A 54 -2.51 0.53 11.08
N GLY A 55 -3.32 0.09 12.05
CA GLY A 55 -4.44 0.85 12.62
C GLY A 55 -4.05 1.81 13.76
N THR A 56 -2.78 1.94 14.08
CA THR A 56 -2.30 2.85 15.14
C THR A 56 -1.34 3.89 14.58
N VAL A 57 -1.24 5.04 15.28
CA VAL A 57 -0.28 6.08 14.92
C VAL A 57 1.11 5.64 15.42
N VAL A 58 1.85 4.95 14.57
CA VAL A 58 3.20 4.50 14.88
C VAL A 58 4.21 5.33 14.09
N HIS A 59 5.21 5.86 14.79
CA HIS A 59 6.31 6.60 14.16
C HIS A 59 7.46 5.68 13.76
N VAL A 60 8.14 6.01 12.66
CA VAL A 60 9.32 5.25 12.19
C VAL A 60 10.40 5.15 13.27
N ALA A 61 10.54 6.19 14.10
CA ALA A 61 11.50 6.20 15.22
C ALA A 61 11.21 5.10 16.25
N ASP A 62 9.93 4.92 16.61
CA ASP A 62 9.52 3.90 17.57
C ASP A 62 9.69 2.50 16.98
N MET A 63 9.31 2.32 15.74
CA MET A 63 9.49 1.06 15.04
C MET A 63 10.96 0.68 14.87
N SER A 64 11.84 1.65 14.60
CA SER A 64 13.29 1.38 14.52
C SER A 64 13.87 0.95 15.85
N ARG A 65 13.36 1.53 16.96
CA ARG A 65 13.73 1.12 18.32
C ARG A 65 13.28 -0.31 18.64
N VAL A 66 12.03 -0.64 18.30
CA VAL A 66 11.49 -2.00 18.47
C VAL A 66 12.25 -3.01 17.59
N ALA A 67 12.60 -2.63 16.36
CA ALA A 67 13.39 -3.47 15.46
C ALA A 67 14.88 -3.58 15.87
N GLY A 68 15.32 -2.91 16.94
CA GLY A 68 16.70 -2.98 17.43
C GLY A 68 17.74 -2.38 16.48
N VAL A 69 17.34 -1.47 15.59
CA VAL A 69 18.25 -0.85 14.60
C VAL A 69 18.12 0.68 14.61
N ASN A 70 19.22 1.38 14.31
CA ASN A 70 19.14 2.83 14.16
C ASN A 70 18.45 3.21 12.84
N GLN A 71 17.85 4.42 12.80
CA GLN A 71 17.10 4.92 11.64
C GLN A 71 17.93 4.99 10.35
N ARG A 72 19.25 5.24 10.45
CA ARG A 72 20.13 5.29 9.29
C ARG A 72 20.30 3.91 8.65
N THR A 73 20.50 2.87 9.48
CA THR A 73 20.58 1.47 9.01
C THR A 73 19.25 1.04 8.41
N LEU A 74 18.14 1.34 9.08
CA LEU A 74 16.79 1.07 8.57
C LEU A 74 16.55 1.73 7.20
N SER A 75 16.88 3.02 7.08
CA SER A 75 16.71 3.78 5.83
C SER A 75 17.56 3.22 4.68
N ARG A 76 18.79 2.75 4.97
CA ARG A 76 19.65 2.09 3.98
C ARG A 76 19.07 0.76 3.55
N ALA A 77 18.65 -0.08 4.51
CA ALA A 77 18.05 -1.37 4.24
C ALA A 77 16.79 -1.24 3.36
N PHE A 78 15.90 -0.30 3.70
CA PHE A 78 14.68 -0.04 2.91
C PHE A 78 14.97 0.45 1.50
N ARG A 79 15.95 1.35 1.32
CA ARG A 79 16.34 1.82 -0.02
C ARG A 79 16.97 0.72 -0.86
N GLU A 80 17.77 -0.15 -0.25
CA GLU A 80 18.39 -1.28 -0.94
C GLU A 80 17.36 -2.31 -1.38
N ILE A 81 16.40 -2.66 -0.52
CA ILE A 81 15.42 -3.73 -0.76
C ILE A 81 14.20 -3.25 -1.55
N HIS A 82 13.64 -2.09 -1.19
CA HIS A 82 12.40 -1.55 -1.77
C HIS A 82 12.58 -0.34 -2.68
N GLY A 83 13.76 0.27 -2.72
CA GLY A 83 14.01 1.51 -3.45
C GLY A 83 13.38 2.76 -2.83
N ILE A 84 12.67 2.62 -1.69
CA ILE A 84 12.01 3.71 -0.97
C ILE A 84 12.39 3.69 0.51
N GLY A 85 12.22 4.82 1.21
CA GLY A 85 12.48 4.86 2.65
C GLY A 85 11.33 4.29 3.49
N PRO A 86 11.58 3.95 4.77
CA PRO A 86 10.61 3.33 5.67
C PRO A 86 9.36 4.19 5.91
N TYR A 87 9.50 5.51 5.95
CA TYR A 87 8.35 6.43 6.07
C TYR A 87 7.39 6.32 4.87
N ARG A 88 7.93 6.31 3.65
CA ARG A 88 7.12 6.13 2.44
C ARG A 88 6.47 4.74 2.40
N TYR A 89 7.18 3.72 2.83
CA TYR A 89 6.62 2.38 2.95
C TYR A 89 5.41 2.36 3.89
N LEU A 90 5.53 2.92 5.11
CA LEU A 90 4.41 3.05 6.04
C LEU A 90 3.23 3.83 5.46
N GLN A 91 3.50 4.91 4.76
CA GLN A 91 2.47 5.70 4.10
C GLN A 91 1.70 4.87 3.06
N HIS A 92 2.42 4.10 2.23
CA HIS A 92 1.79 3.20 1.27
C HIS A 92 0.98 2.10 1.95
N LEU A 93 1.50 1.52 3.02
CA LEU A 93 0.80 0.49 3.79
C LEU A 93 -0.52 1.03 4.36
N ARG A 94 -0.51 2.23 4.96
CA ARG A 94 -1.72 2.90 5.48
C ARG A 94 -2.71 3.26 4.38
N LEU A 95 -2.24 3.72 3.22
CA LEU A 95 -3.11 4.01 2.08
C LEU A 95 -3.76 2.74 1.53
N SER A 96 -3.05 1.62 1.48
CA SER A 96 -3.60 0.33 1.05
C SER A 96 -4.66 -0.16 2.03
N GLU A 97 -4.43 0.00 3.33
CA GLU A 97 -5.41 -0.36 4.35
C GLU A 97 -6.63 0.58 4.31
N LEU A 98 -6.43 1.88 4.07
CA LEU A 98 -7.52 2.81 3.86
C LEU A 98 -8.41 2.40 2.67
N ASN A 99 -7.79 2.02 1.55
CA ASN A 99 -8.53 1.52 0.38
C ASN A 99 -9.36 0.28 0.75
N ARG A 100 -8.76 -0.68 1.46
CA ARG A 100 -9.45 -1.89 1.94
C ARG A 100 -10.64 -1.56 2.83
N VAL A 101 -10.45 -0.70 3.83
CA VAL A 101 -11.49 -0.30 4.79
C VAL A 101 -12.64 0.44 4.08
N LEU A 102 -12.33 1.39 3.20
CA LEU A 102 -13.34 2.12 2.42
C LEU A 102 -14.14 1.19 1.49
N PHE A 103 -13.55 0.11 1.04
CA PHE A 103 -14.24 -0.88 0.20
C PHE A 103 -15.02 -1.90 1.01
N SER A 104 -14.59 -2.28 2.21
CA SER A 104 -15.20 -3.36 3.01
C SER A 104 -16.16 -2.87 4.10
N GLU A 105 -15.96 -1.68 4.66
CA GLU A 105 -16.67 -1.21 5.86
C GLU A 105 -17.61 -0.02 5.59
N GLU A 106 -18.71 0.07 6.33
CA GLU A 106 -19.66 1.20 6.36
C GLU A 106 -19.10 2.35 7.23
N ILE A 107 -18.03 2.99 6.75
CA ILE A 107 -17.33 4.05 7.48
C ILE A 107 -17.17 5.29 6.59
N THR A 108 -17.13 6.48 7.18
CA THR A 108 -16.82 7.70 6.41
C THR A 108 -15.32 7.75 6.06
N VAL A 109 -14.97 8.47 4.99
CA VAL A 109 -13.56 8.68 4.60
C VAL A 109 -12.77 9.30 5.75
N THR A 110 -13.35 10.29 6.44
CA THR A 110 -12.72 10.97 7.56
C THR A 110 -12.46 10.02 8.73
N GLN A 111 -13.46 9.24 9.14
CA GLN A 111 -13.32 8.26 10.21
C GLN A 111 -12.28 7.19 9.89
N ALA A 112 -12.31 6.65 8.67
CA ALA A 112 -11.32 5.66 8.22
C ALA A 112 -9.90 6.24 8.21
N ALA A 113 -9.74 7.46 7.74
CA ALA A 113 -8.45 8.14 7.69
C ALA A 113 -7.89 8.39 9.11
N LEU A 114 -8.69 8.92 10.02
CA LEU A 114 -8.30 9.16 11.42
C LEU A 114 -7.93 7.85 12.13
N ARG A 115 -8.73 6.80 11.95
CA ARG A 115 -8.46 5.45 12.49
C ARG A 115 -7.11 4.91 12.04
N LEU A 116 -6.67 5.25 10.82
CA LEU A 116 -5.40 4.80 10.25
C LEU A 116 -4.24 5.79 10.47
N GLY A 117 -4.45 6.81 11.32
CA GLY A 117 -3.42 7.76 11.72
C GLY A 117 -3.06 8.81 10.67
N PHE A 118 -4.00 9.13 9.75
CA PHE A 118 -3.84 10.28 8.86
C PHE A 118 -4.29 11.55 9.58
N VAL A 119 -3.34 12.35 9.99
CA VAL A 119 -3.59 13.63 10.69
C VAL A 119 -3.93 14.74 9.69
N GLU A 120 -3.25 14.74 8.53
CA GLU A 120 -3.40 15.77 7.49
C GLU A 120 -4.37 15.31 6.39
N LEU A 121 -5.68 15.45 6.67
CA LEU A 121 -6.72 15.03 5.73
C LEU A 121 -6.68 15.77 4.39
N GLY A 122 -6.22 17.04 4.38
CA GLY A 122 -6.07 17.82 3.15
C GLY A 122 -5.07 17.22 2.17
N LYS A 123 -4.00 16.60 2.65
CA LYS A 123 -3.01 15.93 1.81
C LYS A 123 -3.42 14.50 1.41
N LEU A 124 -4.30 13.88 2.18
CA LEU A 124 -4.73 12.51 1.97
C LEU A 124 -5.31 12.29 0.57
N GLY A 125 -6.19 13.18 0.12
CA GLY A 125 -6.82 13.09 -1.21
C GLY A 125 -5.80 13.03 -2.35
N VAL A 126 -4.76 13.87 -2.29
CA VAL A 126 -3.68 13.90 -3.28
C VAL A 126 -2.85 12.61 -3.22
N LEU A 127 -2.46 12.18 -2.02
CA LEU A 127 -1.67 10.96 -1.84
C LEU A 127 -2.43 9.72 -2.29
N TYR A 128 -3.70 9.63 -1.95
CA TYR A 128 -4.58 8.53 -2.31
C TYR A 128 -4.78 8.47 -3.84
N LYS A 129 -5.12 9.60 -4.47
CA LYS A 129 -5.28 9.68 -5.93
C LYS A 129 -4.00 9.31 -6.66
N LYS A 130 -2.82 9.71 -6.14
CA LYS A 130 -1.53 9.32 -6.70
C LYS A 130 -1.27 7.81 -6.59
N ALA A 131 -1.75 7.17 -5.52
CA ALA A 131 -1.54 5.75 -5.28
C ALA A 131 -2.52 4.85 -6.06
N PHE A 132 -3.79 5.28 -6.21
CA PHE A 132 -4.88 4.44 -6.74
C PHE A 132 -5.55 4.99 -8.00
N GLY A 133 -5.19 6.18 -8.47
CA GLY A 133 -5.80 6.81 -9.64
C GLY A 133 -7.16 7.46 -9.39
N GLU A 134 -7.78 7.23 -8.22
CA GLU A 134 -9.08 7.76 -7.83
C GLU A 134 -9.05 8.40 -6.43
N SER A 135 -10.06 9.20 -6.09
CA SER A 135 -10.18 9.76 -4.73
C SER A 135 -10.78 8.75 -3.74
N PRO A 136 -10.54 8.91 -2.42
CA PRO A 136 -11.17 8.06 -1.39
C PRO A 136 -12.69 8.00 -1.49
N SER A 137 -13.32 9.14 -1.81
CA SER A 137 -14.78 9.23 -2.00
C SER A 137 -15.27 8.47 -3.23
N GLN A 138 -14.47 8.41 -4.31
CA GLN A 138 -14.79 7.62 -5.49
C GLN A 138 -14.72 6.12 -5.19
N THR A 139 -13.69 5.67 -4.45
CA THR A 139 -13.62 4.28 -3.99
C THR A 139 -14.85 3.88 -3.18
N LYS A 140 -15.27 4.75 -2.26
CA LYS A 140 -16.47 4.50 -1.44
C LYS A 140 -17.75 4.43 -2.28
N ARG A 141 -17.95 5.34 -3.24
CA ARG A 141 -19.10 5.32 -4.15
C ARG A 141 -19.13 4.06 -5.02
N ARG A 142 -17.97 3.65 -5.54
CA ARG A 142 -17.84 2.43 -6.34
C ARG A 142 -18.28 1.19 -5.54
N ARG A 143 -17.91 1.12 -4.26
CA ARG A 143 -18.39 0.08 -3.35
C ARG A 143 -19.93 0.08 -3.23
N GLN A 144 -20.52 1.26 -3.02
CA GLN A 144 -21.98 1.39 -2.88
C GLN A 144 -22.69 0.94 -4.17
N ALA A 145 -22.16 1.29 -5.34
CA ALA A 145 -22.69 0.84 -6.62
C ALA A 145 -22.63 -0.68 -6.77
N VAL A 146 -21.53 -1.32 -6.38
CA VAL A 146 -21.39 -2.80 -6.43
C VAL A 146 -22.34 -3.50 -5.45
N ARG A 147 -22.60 -2.92 -4.28
CA ARG A 147 -23.56 -3.45 -3.30
C ARG A 147 -25.01 -3.15 -3.64
N GLY A 148 -25.28 -2.03 -4.32
CA GLY A 148 -26.61 -1.63 -4.75
C GLY A 148 -27.16 -2.41 -5.95
N VAL A 149 -26.34 -3.20 -6.61
CA VAL A 149 -26.77 -4.20 -7.60
C VAL A 149 -27.12 -5.50 -6.87
N SER A 150 -28.08 -5.44 -5.96
CA SER A 150 -28.83 -6.64 -5.54
C SER A 150 -29.76 -6.99 -6.70
N PRO A 151 -29.84 -8.26 -7.12
CA PRO A 151 -30.84 -8.70 -8.08
C PRO A 151 -32.19 -8.85 -7.36
N SER A 152 -32.78 -7.73 -6.99
CA SER A 152 -34.13 -7.65 -6.47
C SER A 152 -34.95 -6.80 -7.40
N GLY A 153 -35.15 -7.32 -8.63
CA GLY A 153 -36.37 -6.99 -9.34
C GLY A 153 -37.55 -7.54 -8.52
N PRO A 154 -38.66 -6.79 -8.37
CA PRO A 154 -39.84 -7.34 -7.74
C PRO A 154 -40.29 -8.59 -8.52
N PRO A 155 -40.79 -9.64 -7.82
CA PRO A 155 -41.33 -10.80 -8.53
C PRO A 155 -42.45 -10.32 -9.46
N LEU A 156 -42.36 -10.69 -10.73
CA LEU A 156 -43.44 -10.54 -11.68
C LEU A 156 -44.61 -11.34 -11.14
N VAL A 157 -45.55 -10.70 -10.48
CA VAL A 157 -46.86 -11.30 -10.20
C VAL A 157 -47.55 -11.51 -11.55
N PRO A 158 -47.96 -12.74 -11.88
CA PRO A 158 -48.78 -12.96 -13.07
C PRO A 158 -50.08 -12.17 -12.88
N ASN A 159 -50.43 -11.38 -13.88
CA ASN A 159 -51.72 -10.71 -13.96
C ASN A 159 -52.79 -11.77 -14.01
N GLU A 160 -53.53 -11.95 -12.92
CA GLU A 160 -54.77 -12.75 -12.94
C GLU A 160 -55.77 -11.99 -13.83
N VAL A 161 -56.04 -12.53 -14.98
CA VAL A 161 -57.15 -12.16 -15.85
C VAL A 161 -58.43 -12.49 -15.12
N GLU A 162 -59.14 -11.49 -14.61
CA GLU A 162 -60.54 -11.65 -14.19
C GLU A 162 -61.37 -11.97 -15.44
N GLU A 163 -61.75 -13.24 -15.57
CA GLU A 163 -62.86 -13.65 -16.42
C GLU A 163 -64.17 -13.21 -15.76
N THR A 164 -64.74 -12.11 -16.22
CA THR A 164 -66.15 -11.78 -16.00
C THR A 164 -67.00 -12.62 -16.92
N VAL A 165 -67.68 -13.64 -16.31
CA VAL A 165 -68.76 -14.36 -16.96
C VAL A 165 -70.09 -13.73 -16.54
N SER A 166 -70.83 -13.24 -17.55
CA SER A 166 -72.27 -12.91 -17.43
C SER A 166 -73.13 -14.14 -17.52
#